data_b8b2de29a3c46c191da57d9a4b2b2899
#
_entry.id   b8b2de29a3c46c191da57d9a4b2b2899
#
_cell.length_a   1.000
_cell.length_b   1.000
_cell.length_c   1.000
_cell.angle_alpha   90.00
_cell.angle_beta   90.00
_cell.angle_gamma   90.00
#
_symmetry.space_group_name_H-M   'P 1'
#
loop_
_entity.id
_entity.type
_entity.pdbx_description
1 polymer ?
#
loop_
_entity_poly.entity_id
_entity_poly.type
_entity_poly.pdbx_seq_one_letter_code
_entity_poly.pdbx_strand_id
1 'polypeptide(L)'
;MHSILIVEDTPEIAEALQRHLERRGYATLLATRAAQALPLACSEHPDLVVLDLGLPDRDGYSVLEQLRERGNDVPVLILSARQEEADKVKGFRLGADDYVTKPFGALELLERIGALLRRSARPAAPESPAGEAAGGLTDGDLQERFGLTPQQVVVARLLAEGLSNAEIARKLFVSGHTARNHTYRVLTKLGITKRARVNSVLRGAEAA
;
A
#
# COMPACT_ATOMS: atom_id res chain seq x y z
N MET A 1 18.63 -1.95 3.69
CA MET A 1 18.61 -0.74 2.84
C MET A 1 17.36 -0.87 1.98
N HIS A 2 16.45 0.11 2.01
CA HIS A 2 15.21 -0.01 1.21
C HIS A 2 15.47 0.33 -0.26
N SER A 3 14.80 -0.42 -1.15
CA SER A 3 14.84 -0.24 -2.60
C SER A 3 13.53 0.39 -3.08
N ILE A 4 13.62 1.43 -3.91
CA ILE A 4 12.47 2.18 -4.43
C ILE A 4 12.49 2.13 -5.96
N LEU A 5 11.43 1.64 -6.56
CA LEU A 5 11.23 1.71 -8.01
C LEU A 5 10.56 3.04 -8.35
N ILE A 6 11.23 3.85 -9.17
CA ILE A 6 10.72 5.09 -9.74
C ILE A 6 10.24 4.76 -11.16
N VAL A 7 8.96 5.06 -11.43
CA VAL A 7 8.34 4.91 -12.75
C VAL A 7 7.94 6.30 -13.21
N GLU A 8 8.80 6.95 -13.99
CA GLU A 8 8.66 8.34 -14.45
C GLU A 8 9.37 8.49 -15.79
N ASP A 9 8.68 9.05 -16.78
CA ASP A 9 9.20 9.21 -18.14
C ASP A 9 9.94 10.53 -18.36
N THR A 10 9.72 11.52 -17.51
CA THR A 10 10.38 12.83 -17.57
C THR A 10 11.76 12.74 -16.91
N PRO A 11 12.88 12.83 -17.68
CA PRO A 11 14.22 12.62 -17.15
C PRO A 11 14.57 13.53 -15.99
N GLU A 12 14.19 14.81 -16.07
CA GLU A 12 14.50 15.83 -15.05
C GLU A 12 13.86 15.47 -13.69
N ILE A 13 12.62 14.95 -13.73
CA ILE A 13 11.90 14.53 -12.53
C ILE A 13 12.51 13.24 -11.99
N ALA A 14 12.73 12.25 -12.85
CA ALA A 14 13.32 10.97 -12.48
C ALA A 14 14.69 11.13 -11.81
N GLU A 15 15.60 11.89 -12.42
CA GLU A 15 16.93 12.19 -11.86
C GLU A 15 16.87 12.98 -10.55
N ALA A 16 15.96 13.95 -10.45
CA ALA A 16 15.77 14.69 -9.22
C ALA A 16 15.29 13.77 -8.09
N LEU A 17 14.34 12.88 -8.36
CA LEU A 17 13.84 11.88 -7.40
C LEU A 17 14.95 10.93 -6.98
N GLN A 18 15.73 10.37 -7.92
CA GLN A 18 16.86 9.50 -7.63
C GLN A 18 17.84 10.19 -6.68
N ARG A 19 18.36 11.38 -7.03
CA ARG A 19 19.30 12.12 -6.21
C ARG A 19 18.79 12.38 -4.79
N HIS A 20 17.50 12.71 -4.63
CA HIS A 20 16.92 12.98 -3.31
C HIS A 20 16.76 11.70 -2.48
N LEU A 21 16.38 10.60 -3.10
CA LEU A 21 16.20 9.32 -2.44
C LEU A 21 17.54 8.70 -2.04
N GLU A 22 18.53 8.73 -2.93
CA GLU A 22 19.88 8.22 -2.67
C GLU A 22 20.57 8.99 -1.54
N ARG A 23 20.39 10.31 -1.46
CA ARG A 23 20.87 11.12 -0.32
C ARG A 23 20.25 10.73 1.01
N ARG A 24 19.09 10.12 1.01
CA ARG A 24 18.42 9.55 2.20
C ARG A 24 18.78 8.10 2.47
N GLY A 25 19.70 7.51 1.69
CA GLY A 25 20.18 6.14 1.85
C GLY A 25 19.27 5.07 1.26
N TYR A 26 18.37 5.43 0.34
CA TYR A 26 17.57 4.48 -0.41
C TYR A 26 18.30 4.01 -1.68
N ALA A 27 18.16 2.74 -2.04
CA ALA A 27 18.49 2.26 -3.38
C ALA A 27 17.38 2.63 -4.36
N THR A 28 17.72 2.97 -5.59
CA THR A 28 16.72 3.35 -6.59
C THR A 28 16.81 2.47 -7.84
N LEU A 29 15.66 2.13 -8.38
CA LEU A 29 15.47 1.49 -9.69
C LEU A 29 14.66 2.46 -10.55
N LEU A 30 14.97 2.54 -11.84
CA LEU A 30 14.27 3.44 -12.75
C LEU A 30 13.59 2.67 -13.88
N ALA A 31 12.34 3.00 -14.13
CA ALA A 31 11.58 2.65 -15.32
C ALA A 31 11.01 3.92 -15.95
N THR A 32 11.16 4.08 -17.26
CA THR A 32 10.64 5.23 -18.00
C THR A 32 9.35 4.90 -18.76
N ARG A 33 8.87 3.66 -18.63
CA ARG A 33 7.68 3.14 -19.32
C ARG A 33 6.97 2.09 -18.46
N ALA A 34 5.67 1.98 -18.62
CA ALA A 34 4.87 0.94 -17.98
C ALA A 34 5.37 -0.49 -18.30
N ALA A 35 5.80 -0.72 -19.52
CA ALA A 35 6.34 -2.02 -19.96
C ALA A 35 7.59 -2.46 -19.16
N GLN A 36 8.36 -1.52 -18.59
CA GLN A 36 9.53 -1.80 -17.76
C GLN A 36 9.16 -1.94 -16.28
N ALA A 37 8.13 -1.23 -15.83
CA ALA A 37 7.76 -1.15 -14.42
C ALA A 37 7.35 -2.50 -13.83
N LEU A 38 6.51 -3.25 -14.54
CA LEU A 38 6.01 -4.55 -14.06
C LEU A 38 7.11 -5.62 -13.93
N PRO A 39 7.97 -5.85 -14.94
CA PRO A 39 9.10 -6.77 -14.79
C PRO A 39 9.99 -6.39 -13.61
N LEU A 40 10.40 -5.12 -13.50
CA LEU A 40 11.24 -4.65 -12.40
C LEU A 40 10.59 -4.83 -11.03
N ALA A 41 9.31 -4.49 -10.90
CA ALA A 41 8.61 -4.67 -9.64
C ALA A 41 8.47 -6.15 -9.23
N CYS A 42 8.46 -7.08 -10.21
CA CYS A 42 8.37 -8.51 -9.94
C CYS A 42 9.73 -9.18 -9.72
N SER A 43 10.80 -8.73 -10.42
CA SER A 43 12.13 -9.36 -10.31
C SER A 43 12.95 -8.79 -9.15
N GLU A 44 12.91 -7.48 -8.97
CA GLU A 44 13.76 -6.77 -7.99
C GLU A 44 13.11 -6.60 -6.62
N HIS A 45 11.82 -6.92 -6.49
CA HIS A 45 11.06 -6.84 -5.24
C HIS A 45 11.28 -5.52 -4.47
N PRO A 46 11.02 -4.35 -5.08
CA PRO A 46 11.23 -3.07 -4.39
C PRO A 46 10.32 -2.94 -3.16
N ASP A 47 10.79 -2.21 -2.15
CA ASP A 47 10.02 -1.93 -0.94
C ASP A 47 8.90 -0.89 -1.16
N LEU A 48 9.00 -0.10 -2.24
CA LEU A 48 8.01 0.91 -2.63
C LEU A 48 8.12 1.22 -4.13
N VAL A 49 7.00 1.54 -4.75
CA VAL A 49 6.92 2.06 -6.12
C VAL A 49 6.42 3.50 -6.09
N VAL A 50 7.17 4.41 -6.71
CA VAL A 50 6.72 5.76 -7.06
C VAL A 50 6.28 5.70 -8.51
N LEU A 51 5.01 5.98 -8.80
CA LEU A 51 4.40 5.72 -10.09
C LEU A 51 3.78 6.99 -10.69
N ASP A 52 4.31 7.46 -11.82
CA ASP A 52 3.60 8.44 -12.63
C ASP A 52 2.45 7.77 -13.42
N LEU A 53 1.36 8.51 -13.58
CA LEU A 53 0.22 8.09 -14.40
C LEU A 53 0.41 8.45 -15.88
N GLY A 54 1.20 9.48 -16.18
CA GLY A 54 1.40 10.04 -17.52
C GLY A 54 2.44 9.34 -18.36
N LEU A 55 2.57 8.01 -18.26
CA LEU A 55 3.58 7.26 -19.01
C LEU A 55 3.31 7.22 -20.52
N PRO A 56 4.35 7.18 -21.36
CA PRO A 56 4.21 7.34 -22.81
C PRO A 56 3.58 6.13 -23.52
N ASP A 57 3.65 4.96 -22.92
CA ASP A 57 3.18 3.71 -23.54
C ASP A 57 1.82 3.25 -23.00
N ARG A 58 1.50 3.54 -21.74
CA ARG A 58 0.22 3.18 -21.10
C ARG A 58 -0.09 4.10 -19.93
N ASP A 59 -1.37 4.23 -19.59
CA ASP A 59 -1.80 4.89 -18.33
C ASP A 59 -1.22 4.12 -17.12
N GLY A 60 -0.55 4.84 -16.21
CA GLY A 60 0.04 4.26 -15.01
C GLY A 60 -0.94 3.50 -14.11
N TYR A 61 -2.23 3.80 -14.18
CA TYR A 61 -3.25 2.99 -13.52
C TYR A 61 -3.21 1.52 -13.95
N SER A 62 -2.90 1.25 -15.23
CA SER A 62 -2.77 -0.13 -15.71
C SER A 62 -1.60 -0.89 -15.08
N VAL A 63 -0.52 -0.18 -14.73
CA VAL A 63 0.60 -0.77 -13.98
C VAL A 63 0.16 -1.17 -12.58
N LEU A 64 -0.53 -0.26 -11.88
CA LEU A 64 -1.05 -0.51 -10.54
C LEU A 64 -2.03 -1.69 -10.53
N GLU A 65 -2.98 -1.72 -11.46
CA GLU A 65 -3.97 -2.78 -11.61
C GLU A 65 -3.29 -4.15 -11.82
N GLN A 66 -2.37 -4.23 -12.76
CA GLN A 66 -1.63 -5.47 -13.05
C GLN A 66 -0.72 -5.92 -11.88
N LEU A 67 -0.13 -5.00 -11.11
CA LEU A 67 0.58 -5.36 -9.88
C LEU A 67 -0.37 -6.06 -8.89
N ARG A 68 -1.57 -5.50 -8.71
CA ARG A 68 -2.56 -6.04 -7.77
C ARG A 68 -3.19 -7.35 -8.24
N GLU A 69 -3.46 -7.49 -9.55
CA GLU A 69 -3.93 -8.75 -10.16
C GLU A 69 -2.95 -9.91 -9.96
N ARG A 70 -1.65 -9.62 -9.95
CA ARG A 70 -0.58 -10.61 -9.68
C ARG A 70 -0.33 -10.86 -8.19
N GLY A 71 -1.13 -10.28 -7.30
CA GLY A 71 -0.95 -10.41 -5.85
C GLY A 71 0.24 -9.63 -5.30
N ASN A 72 0.84 -8.73 -6.09
CA ASN A 72 1.94 -7.89 -5.62
C ASN A 72 1.37 -6.71 -4.83
N ASP A 73 1.55 -6.75 -3.51
CA ASP A 73 1.07 -5.75 -2.55
C ASP A 73 2.12 -4.67 -2.22
N VAL A 74 3.17 -4.52 -3.04
CA VAL A 74 4.17 -3.47 -2.86
C VAL A 74 3.48 -2.11 -2.68
N PRO A 75 3.87 -1.28 -1.69
CA PRO A 75 3.32 0.06 -1.53
C PRO A 75 3.52 0.89 -2.79
N VAL A 76 2.46 1.54 -3.27
CA VAL A 76 2.50 2.40 -4.46
C VAL A 76 2.08 3.81 -4.09
N LEU A 77 3.00 4.77 -4.30
CA LEU A 77 2.74 6.19 -4.24
C LEU A 77 2.58 6.72 -5.67
N ILE A 78 1.40 7.22 -6.00
CA ILE A 78 1.13 7.83 -7.30
C ILE A 78 1.64 9.27 -7.33
N LEU A 79 2.37 9.63 -8.40
CA LEU A 79 2.67 11.01 -8.79
C LEU A 79 1.86 11.34 -10.04
N SER A 80 1.11 12.44 -10.05
CA SER A 80 0.31 12.78 -11.23
C SER A 80 0.01 14.26 -11.36
N ALA A 81 -0.07 14.75 -12.60
CA ALA A 81 -0.61 16.07 -12.90
C ALA A 81 -2.15 16.12 -12.78
N ARG A 82 -2.82 14.97 -12.67
CA ARG A 82 -4.28 14.88 -12.50
C ARG A 82 -4.67 15.31 -11.10
N GLN A 83 -5.49 16.35 -11.00
CA GLN A 83 -5.84 16.97 -9.72
C GLN A 83 -7.27 16.66 -9.28
N GLU A 84 -8.08 16.11 -10.18
CA GLU A 84 -9.48 15.84 -9.89
C GLU A 84 -9.64 14.80 -8.78
N GLU A 85 -10.65 15.00 -7.95
CA GLU A 85 -10.95 14.08 -6.86
C GLU A 85 -11.29 12.68 -7.39
N ALA A 86 -11.94 12.59 -8.55
CA ALA A 86 -12.26 11.35 -9.23
C ALA A 86 -11.01 10.52 -9.57
N ASP A 87 -9.93 11.15 -10.02
CA ASP A 87 -8.65 10.47 -10.31
C ASP A 87 -8.02 9.92 -9.04
N LYS A 88 -8.00 10.71 -7.97
CA LYS A 88 -7.48 10.25 -6.67
C LYS A 88 -8.28 9.06 -6.14
N VAL A 89 -9.61 9.13 -6.20
CA VAL A 89 -10.50 8.04 -5.79
C VAL A 89 -10.24 6.79 -6.63
N LYS A 90 -10.05 6.93 -7.95
CA LYS A 90 -9.70 5.82 -8.84
C LYS A 90 -8.38 5.18 -8.44
N GLY A 91 -7.32 5.98 -8.23
CA GLY A 91 -6.01 5.48 -7.78
C GLY A 91 -6.12 4.66 -6.49
N PHE A 92 -6.83 5.18 -5.50
CA PHE A 92 -7.03 4.47 -4.23
C PHE A 92 -7.90 3.21 -4.36
N ARG A 93 -8.91 3.21 -5.23
CA ARG A 93 -9.73 2.01 -5.52
C ARG A 93 -8.89 0.91 -6.17
N LEU A 94 -7.99 1.26 -7.07
CA LEU A 94 -7.07 0.33 -7.72
C LEU A 94 -5.95 -0.15 -6.79
N GLY A 95 -5.81 0.47 -5.62
CA GLY A 95 -4.90 -0.03 -4.60
C GLY A 95 -3.63 0.78 -4.41
N ALA A 96 -3.61 2.07 -4.78
CA ALA A 96 -2.56 2.98 -4.37
C ALA A 96 -2.59 3.22 -2.85
N ASP A 97 -1.42 3.42 -2.26
CA ASP A 97 -1.25 3.66 -0.83
C ASP A 97 -1.17 5.15 -0.50
N ASP A 98 -0.71 5.98 -1.45
CA ASP A 98 -0.78 7.45 -1.36
C ASP A 98 -0.85 8.06 -2.77
N TYR A 99 -1.19 9.36 -2.83
CA TYR A 99 -1.35 10.10 -4.07
C TYR A 99 -0.85 11.53 -3.89
N VAL A 100 0.09 11.95 -4.74
CA VAL A 100 0.69 13.28 -4.73
C VAL A 100 0.47 13.94 -6.09
N THR A 101 -0.03 15.18 -6.08
CA THR A 101 -0.24 15.94 -7.32
C THR A 101 1.01 16.73 -7.70
N LYS A 102 1.35 16.72 -8.99
CA LYS A 102 2.38 17.58 -9.56
C LYS A 102 1.82 19.03 -9.74
N PRO A 103 2.59 20.09 -9.41
CA PRO A 103 3.93 20.10 -8.85
C PRO A 103 3.93 19.76 -7.34
N PHE A 104 4.96 19.11 -6.87
CA PHE A 104 5.10 18.69 -5.48
C PHE A 104 6.41 19.20 -4.86
N GLY A 105 6.42 19.37 -3.54
CA GLY A 105 7.63 19.65 -2.78
C GLY A 105 8.46 18.40 -2.55
N ALA A 106 9.77 18.45 -2.83
CA ALA A 106 10.66 17.31 -2.63
C ALA A 106 10.64 16.81 -1.17
N LEU A 107 10.60 17.71 -0.20
CA LEU A 107 10.55 17.35 1.22
C LEU A 107 9.26 16.62 1.57
N GLU A 108 8.11 17.12 1.10
CA GLU A 108 6.81 16.48 1.33
C GLU A 108 6.80 15.05 0.78
N LEU A 109 7.28 14.88 -0.45
CA LEU A 109 7.33 13.56 -1.10
C LEU A 109 8.22 12.59 -0.32
N LEU A 110 9.40 13.02 0.12
CA LEU A 110 10.33 12.20 0.92
C LEU A 110 9.71 11.77 2.25
N GLU A 111 8.98 12.66 2.93
CA GLU A 111 8.30 12.31 4.18
C GLU A 111 7.15 11.31 3.96
N ARG A 112 6.42 11.40 2.85
CA ARG A 112 5.39 10.43 2.46
C ARG A 112 5.98 9.06 2.15
N ILE A 113 7.07 9.02 1.38
CA ILE A 113 7.82 7.80 1.08
C ILE A 113 8.33 7.15 2.38
N GLY A 114 8.99 7.94 3.24
CA GLY A 114 9.46 7.44 4.54
C GLY A 114 8.32 6.90 5.41
N ALA A 115 7.15 7.53 5.39
CA ALA A 115 5.99 7.05 6.11
C ALA A 115 5.46 5.71 5.55
N LEU A 116 5.43 5.54 4.23
CA LEU A 116 5.03 4.29 3.59
C LEU A 116 6.01 3.16 3.91
N LEU A 117 7.32 3.41 3.80
CA LEU A 117 8.37 2.42 4.10
C LEU A 117 8.39 2.00 5.58
N ARG A 118 8.21 2.94 6.51
CA ARG A 118 8.10 2.59 7.94
C ARG A 118 6.91 1.68 8.23
N ARG A 119 5.85 1.76 7.45
CA ARG A 119 4.65 0.91 7.59
C ARG A 119 4.88 -0.48 7.04
N SER A 120 5.59 -0.61 5.92
CA SER A 120 5.93 -1.92 5.34
C SER A 120 7.05 -2.63 6.12
N ALA A 121 7.99 -1.89 6.70
CA ALA A 121 9.12 -2.42 7.47
C ALA A 121 8.80 -2.71 8.94
N ARG A 122 7.61 -2.36 9.43
CA ARG A 122 7.27 -2.61 10.83
C ARG A 122 6.88 -4.09 10.97
N PRO A 123 7.74 -4.95 11.56
CA PRO A 123 7.27 -6.18 12.18
C PRO A 123 6.20 -5.76 13.19
N ALA A 124 5.20 -6.59 13.39
CA ALA A 124 4.11 -6.33 14.33
C ALA A 124 4.61 -5.55 15.54
N ALA A 125 3.93 -4.45 15.88
CA ALA A 125 4.26 -3.63 17.03
C ALA A 125 4.48 -4.51 18.25
N PRO A 126 5.34 -4.10 19.21
CA PRO A 126 5.56 -4.85 20.42
C PRO A 126 4.21 -5.11 21.08
N GLU A 127 4.05 -6.34 21.51
CA GLU A 127 2.95 -6.89 22.26
C GLU A 127 2.32 -5.87 23.22
N SER A 128 1.12 -5.42 22.92
CA SER A 128 0.23 -5.02 23.99
C SER A 128 -0.12 -6.28 24.78
N PRO A 129 -0.15 -6.23 26.11
CA PRO A 129 -0.20 -7.44 26.95
C PRO A 129 -1.39 -8.31 26.54
N ALA A 130 -1.09 -9.59 26.43
CA ALA A 130 -2.00 -10.67 26.17
C ALA A 130 -3.32 -10.49 26.92
N GLY A 131 -4.38 -10.22 26.18
CA GLY A 131 -5.69 -10.66 26.55
C GLY A 131 -5.86 -12.07 25.96
N GLU A 132 -5.57 -13.09 26.73
CA GLU A 132 -5.98 -14.45 26.43
C GLU A 132 -7.49 -14.47 26.23
N ALA A 133 -7.92 -14.71 25.01
CA ALA A 133 -9.29 -15.09 24.74
C ALA A 133 -9.29 -16.16 23.65
N ALA A 134 -9.47 -17.36 24.16
CA ALA A 134 -9.88 -18.59 23.47
C ALA A 134 -10.25 -18.50 21.97
N GLY A 135 -9.54 -19.24 21.11
CA GLY A 135 -10.12 -19.84 19.92
C GLY A 135 -10.19 -19.00 18.65
N GLY A 136 -9.32 -17.99 18.47
CA GLY A 136 -9.26 -17.21 17.22
C GLY A 136 -8.04 -17.57 16.35
N LEU A 137 -8.15 -17.27 15.04
CA LEU A 137 -7.02 -17.39 14.10
C LEU A 137 -5.84 -16.53 14.55
N THR A 138 -4.65 -17.09 14.54
CA THR A 138 -3.40 -16.35 14.79
C THR A 138 -3.07 -15.43 13.62
N ASP A 139 -2.11 -14.53 13.79
CA ASP A 139 -1.65 -13.66 12.70
C ASP A 139 -0.99 -14.47 11.58
N GLY A 140 -0.31 -15.56 11.92
CA GLY A 140 0.23 -16.53 10.97
C GLY A 140 -0.87 -17.20 10.15
N ASP A 141 -1.94 -17.68 10.79
CA ASP A 141 -3.09 -18.28 10.10
C ASP A 141 -3.75 -17.30 9.12
N LEU A 142 -3.83 -16.03 9.51
CA LEU A 142 -4.41 -14.97 8.64
C LEU A 142 -3.52 -14.70 7.41
N GLN A 143 -2.21 -14.78 7.58
CA GLN A 143 -1.27 -14.63 6.47
C GLN A 143 -1.30 -15.84 5.53
N GLU A 144 -1.23 -17.06 6.07
CA GLU A 144 -1.19 -18.28 5.28
C GLU A 144 -2.53 -18.60 4.59
N ARG A 145 -3.63 -18.52 5.35
CA ARG A 145 -4.97 -18.94 4.86
C ARG A 145 -5.61 -17.91 3.92
N PHE A 146 -5.42 -16.61 4.19
CA PHE A 146 -6.08 -15.54 3.44
C PHE A 146 -5.10 -14.68 2.63
N GLY A 147 -3.80 -14.95 2.68
CA GLY A 147 -2.77 -14.18 1.99
C GLY A 147 -2.70 -12.73 2.47
N LEU A 148 -3.04 -12.47 3.74
CA LEU A 148 -2.94 -11.11 4.28
C LEU A 148 -1.48 -10.73 4.50
N THR A 149 -1.11 -9.50 4.10
CA THR A 149 0.19 -8.95 4.50
C THR A 149 0.18 -8.59 5.99
N PRO A 150 1.36 -8.46 6.67
CA PRO A 150 1.42 -8.06 8.07
C PRO A 150 0.59 -6.80 8.38
N GLN A 151 0.63 -5.81 7.50
CA GLN A 151 -0.16 -4.58 7.63
C GLN A 151 -1.67 -4.84 7.52
N GLN A 152 -2.07 -5.74 6.61
CA GLN A 152 -3.47 -6.13 6.44
C GLN A 152 -3.99 -6.93 7.64
N VAL A 153 -3.13 -7.73 8.30
CA VAL A 153 -3.46 -8.42 9.55
C VAL A 153 -3.76 -7.40 10.65
N VAL A 154 -2.92 -6.37 10.81
CA VAL A 154 -3.19 -5.28 11.77
C VAL A 154 -4.54 -4.62 11.48
N VAL A 155 -4.81 -4.29 10.22
CA VAL A 155 -6.10 -3.69 9.84
C VAL A 155 -7.26 -4.66 10.11
N ALA A 156 -7.12 -5.96 9.83
CA ALA A 156 -8.14 -6.96 10.12
C ALA A 156 -8.49 -7.02 11.61
N ARG A 157 -7.48 -6.98 12.49
CA ARG A 157 -7.68 -6.92 13.94
C ARG A 157 -8.45 -5.66 14.37
N LEU A 158 -8.03 -4.50 13.86
CA LEU A 158 -8.73 -3.23 14.15
C LEU A 158 -10.18 -3.21 13.63
N LEU A 159 -10.43 -3.85 12.49
CA LEU A 159 -11.78 -4.04 11.98
C LEU A 159 -12.60 -4.97 12.88
N ALA A 160 -12.02 -6.03 13.41
CA ALA A 160 -12.67 -6.94 14.35
C ALA A 160 -13.00 -6.26 15.70
N GLU A 161 -12.17 -5.30 16.12
CA GLU A 161 -12.44 -4.41 17.27
C GLU A 161 -13.58 -3.40 16.99
N GLY A 162 -14.08 -3.33 15.76
CA GLY A 162 -15.18 -2.44 15.38
C GLY A 162 -14.76 -1.02 15.00
N LEU A 163 -13.45 -0.71 14.91
CA LEU A 163 -12.98 0.64 14.61
C LEU A 163 -13.40 1.10 13.20
N SER A 164 -13.86 2.35 13.09
CA SER A 164 -14.15 3.00 11.80
C SER A 164 -12.87 3.25 10.99
N ASN A 165 -12.99 3.48 9.67
CA ASN A 165 -11.83 3.83 8.85
C ASN A 165 -11.12 5.11 9.32
N ALA A 166 -11.86 6.06 9.90
CA ALA A 166 -11.29 7.27 10.48
C ALA A 166 -10.44 6.97 11.75
N GLU A 167 -10.89 6.04 12.58
CA GLU A 167 -10.16 5.60 13.77
C GLU A 167 -8.94 4.76 13.39
N ILE A 168 -9.08 3.85 12.41
CA ILE A 168 -7.96 3.09 11.83
C ILE A 168 -6.93 4.06 11.25
N ALA A 169 -7.37 5.07 10.49
CA ALA A 169 -6.49 6.09 9.93
C ALA A 169 -5.67 6.81 11.02
N ARG A 170 -6.32 7.23 12.11
CA ARG A 170 -5.66 7.86 13.25
C ARG A 170 -4.69 6.91 13.96
N LYS A 171 -5.13 5.66 14.24
CA LYS A 171 -4.32 4.66 14.97
C LYS A 171 -3.09 4.22 14.20
N LEU A 172 -3.19 4.17 12.87
CA LEU A 172 -2.08 3.78 11.97
C LEU A 172 -1.31 4.96 11.40
N PHE A 173 -1.69 6.19 11.75
CA PHE A 173 -1.10 7.42 11.21
C PHE A 173 -1.12 7.49 9.68
N VAL A 174 -2.25 7.06 9.07
CA VAL A 174 -2.48 7.05 7.64
C VAL A 174 -3.59 8.02 7.24
N SER A 175 -3.70 8.32 5.92
CA SER A 175 -4.87 9.06 5.43
C SER A 175 -6.14 8.21 5.58
N GLY A 176 -7.31 8.87 5.67
CA GLY A 176 -8.59 8.15 5.70
C GLY A 176 -8.82 7.31 4.43
N HIS A 177 -8.26 7.75 3.30
CA HIS A 177 -8.29 6.99 2.04
C HIS A 177 -7.44 5.72 2.13
N THR A 178 -6.23 5.81 2.65
CA THR A 178 -5.34 4.66 2.86
C THR A 178 -5.99 3.62 3.78
N ALA A 179 -6.58 4.06 4.89
CA ALA A 179 -7.30 3.15 5.80
C ALA A 179 -8.49 2.46 5.12
N ARG A 180 -9.24 3.18 4.28
CA ARG A 180 -10.36 2.62 3.51
C ARG A 180 -9.86 1.58 2.51
N ASN A 181 -8.76 1.84 1.85
CA ASN A 181 -8.15 0.93 0.88
C ASN A 181 -7.67 -0.36 1.55
N HIS A 182 -6.93 -0.24 2.65
CA HIS A 182 -6.54 -1.43 3.44
C HIS A 182 -7.76 -2.21 3.92
N THR A 183 -8.80 -1.54 4.39
CA THR A 183 -10.07 -2.18 4.75
C THR A 183 -10.67 -2.96 3.59
N TYR A 184 -10.76 -2.35 2.42
CA TYR A 184 -11.30 -3.00 1.22
C TYR A 184 -10.50 -4.26 0.85
N ARG A 185 -9.17 -4.17 0.80
CA ARG A 185 -8.28 -5.32 0.51
C ARG A 185 -8.46 -6.44 1.53
N VAL A 186 -8.52 -6.10 2.82
CA VAL A 186 -8.76 -7.08 3.89
C VAL A 186 -10.09 -7.80 3.67
N LEU A 187 -11.18 -7.06 3.44
CA LEU A 187 -12.50 -7.66 3.23
C LEU A 187 -12.52 -8.57 2.01
N THR A 188 -11.88 -8.15 0.91
CA THR A 188 -11.77 -8.93 -0.33
C THR A 188 -11.00 -10.23 -0.10
N LYS A 189 -9.84 -10.17 0.56
CA LYS A 189 -9.01 -11.36 0.87
C LYS A 189 -9.69 -12.31 1.86
N LEU A 190 -10.47 -11.79 2.81
CA LEU A 190 -11.29 -12.60 3.71
C LEU A 190 -12.56 -13.17 3.04
N GLY A 191 -12.85 -12.82 1.78
CA GLY A 191 -14.03 -13.28 1.05
C GLY A 191 -15.36 -12.72 1.59
N ILE A 192 -15.34 -11.57 2.26
CA ILE A 192 -16.52 -10.98 2.90
C ILE A 192 -16.81 -9.57 2.37
N THR A 193 -18.11 -9.26 2.24
CA THR A 193 -18.60 -7.95 1.79
C THR A 193 -18.99 -7.02 2.94
N LYS A 194 -19.31 -7.60 4.10
CA LYS A 194 -19.76 -6.84 5.27
C LYS A 194 -18.72 -6.82 6.37
N ARG A 195 -18.29 -5.62 6.77
CA ARG A 195 -17.34 -5.37 7.85
C ARG A 195 -17.70 -6.10 9.16
N ALA A 196 -18.98 -6.15 9.51
CA ALA A 196 -19.45 -6.81 10.72
C ALA A 196 -19.07 -8.30 10.80
N ARG A 197 -18.77 -8.95 9.66
CA ARG A 197 -18.38 -10.37 9.61
C ARG A 197 -16.88 -10.60 9.89
N VAL A 198 -16.06 -9.57 9.92
CA VAL A 198 -14.59 -9.71 10.17
C VAL A 198 -14.35 -10.46 11.48
N ASN A 199 -14.99 -10.05 12.57
CA ASN A 199 -14.82 -10.69 13.87
C ASN A 199 -15.19 -12.17 13.86
N SER A 200 -16.27 -12.56 13.17
CA SER A 200 -16.66 -13.96 13.00
C SER A 200 -15.59 -14.78 12.29
N VAL A 201 -15.05 -14.26 11.18
CA VAL A 201 -14.00 -14.93 10.41
C VAL A 201 -12.71 -15.07 11.23
N LEU A 202 -12.31 -14.03 11.96
CA LEU A 202 -11.11 -14.07 12.80
C LEU A 202 -11.25 -15.03 13.98
N ARG A 203 -12.47 -15.32 14.42
CA ARG A 203 -12.75 -16.34 15.45
C ARG A 203 -12.90 -17.76 14.89
N GLY A 204 -12.62 -17.97 13.61
CA GLY A 204 -12.66 -19.29 12.98
C GLY A 204 -14.09 -19.77 12.61
N ALA A 205 -15.10 -18.92 12.70
CA ALA A 205 -16.41 -19.21 12.12
C ALA A 205 -16.32 -19.09 10.60
N GLU A 206 -16.55 -20.18 9.87
CA GLU A 206 -16.44 -20.24 8.41
C GLU A 206 -17.27 -19.15 7.73
N ALA A 207 -16.66 -18.54 6.70
CA ALA A 207 -17.38 -17.72 5.73
C ALA A 207 -18.28 -18.66 4.90
N ALA A 208 -19.55 -18.72 5.26
CA ALA A 208 -20.61 -19.31 4.45
C ALA A 208 -21.24 -18.21 3.58
#